data_790f3c961d584ef04adacd864cbfc5ad
#
_entry.id   790f3c961d584ef04adacd864cbfc5ad
#
_cell.length_a   1.000
_cell.length_b   1.000
_cell.length_c   1.000
_cell.angle_alpha   90.00
_cell.angle_beta   90.00
_cell.angle_gamma   90.00
#
_symmetry.space_group_name_H-M   'P 1'
#
loop_
_entity.id
_entity.type
_entity.pdbx_description
1 polymer ?
#
loop_
_entity_poly.entity_id
_entity_poly.type
_entity_poly.pdbx_seq_one_letter_code
_entity_poly.pdbx_strand_id
1 'polypeptide(L)'
;QPTLDELPTLWVPRERLLDLLRHLRQLPQPYVMLYDLSAVDERLRTQRPGLPKADFSVFYHLLSIERNSDLRIKVALSQDDLRLPSAVSIWPNANWYEREVWDLFGIEFDGHPHLERIMLPRTWSGHPLRKDYPARATEFDPFMLDAAKQDLEQESLRFVPEEWGMKRHSSDADFMFLNL
;
A
#
# COMPACT_ATOMS: atom_id res chain seq x y z
N GLN A 1 -11.38 -20.68 4.73
CA GLN A 1 -10.79 -21.13 5.97
C GLN A 1 -11.47 -20.41 7.13
N PRO A 2 -11.88 -21.09 8.22
CA PRO A 2 -12.36 -20.43 9.42
C PRO A 2 -11.19 -19.67 10.06
N THR A 3 -11.38 -18.38 10.29
CA THR A 3 -10.47 -17.50 11.00
C THR A 3 -11.07 -17.15 12.35
N LEU A 4 -10.26 -16.65 13.31
CA LEU A 4 -10.76 -16.26 14.63
C LEU A 4 -11.79 -15.11 14.56
N ASP A 5 -11.74 -14.32 13.51
CA ASP A 5 -12.65 -13.22 13.22
C ASP A 5 -13.86 -13.66 12.38
N GLU A 6 -14.06 -14.98 12.18
CA GLU A 6 -15.11 -15.58 11.36
C GLU A 6 -15.19 -15.09 9.91
N LEU A 7 -14.23 -14.28 9.48
CA LEU A 7 -14.18 -13.70 8.15
C LEU A 7 -13.79 -14.77 7.11
N PRO A 8 -14.62 -15.06 6.11
CA PRO A 8 -14.30 -15.99 5.05
C PRO A 8 -12.98 -15.61 4.38
N THR A 9 -12.01 -16.53 4.41
CA THR A 9 -10.66 -16.27 3.87
C THR A 9 -10.32 -17.30 2.80
N LEU A 10 -9.96 -16.83 1.61
CA LEU A 10 -9.50 -17.64 0.48
C LEU A 10 -8.01 -17.38 0.23
N TRP A 11 -7.22 -18.46 0.15
CA TRP A 11 -5.86 -18.41 -0.35
C TRP A 11 -5.86 -18.66 -1.84
N VAL A 12 -5.19 -17.76 -2.58
CA VAL A 12 -5.20 -17.76 -4.05
C VAL A 12 -3.77 -17.70 -4.58
N PRO A 13 -3.43 -18.51 -5.59
CA PRO A 13 -2.17 -18.35 -6.30
C PRO A 13 -2.07 -16.97 -6.95
N ARG A 14 -0.88 -16.38 -6.95
CA ARG A 14 -0.61 -15.05 -7.52
C ARG A 14 -1.12 -14.90 -8.96
N GLU A 15 -0.92 -15.93 -9.76
CA GLU A 15 -1.28 -15.95 -11.19
C GLU A 15 -2.79 -15.85 -11.43
N ARG A 16 -3.60 -16.26 -10.44
CA ARG A 16 -5.07 -16.23 -10.53
C ARG A 16 -5.69 -15.04 -9.80
N LEU A 17 -4.87 -14.20 -9.18
CA LEU A 17 -5.35 -13.10 -8.34
C LEU A 17 -6.25 -12.13 -9.12
N LEU A 18 -5.74 -11.53 -10.19
CA LEU A 18 -6.52 -10.52 -10.94
C LEU A 18 -7.79 -11.09 -11.57
N ASP A 19 -7.75 -12.33 -12.06
CA ASP A 19 -8.92 -12.98 -12.65
C ASP A 19 -10.01 -13.16 -11.59
N LEU A 20 -9.63 -13.62 -10.39
CA LEU A 20 -10.56 -13.74 -9.28
C LEU A 20 -11.12 -12.38 -8.85
N LEU A 21 -10.27 -11.37 -8.69
CA LEU A 21 -10.68 -10.03 -8.27
C LEU A 21 -11.66 -9.41 -9.27
N ARG A 22 -11.39 -9.53 -10.58
CA ARG A 22 -12.31 -9.10 -11.64
C ARG A 22 -13.64 -9.87 -11.59
N HIS A 23 -13.58 -11.19 -11.42
CA HIS A 23 -14.77 -12.02 -11.30
C HIS A 23 -15.64 -11.57 -10.11
N LEU A 24 -15.06 -11.37 -8.93
CA LEU A 24 -15.78 -10.91 -7.74
C LEU A 24 -16.41 -9.53 -7.93
N ARG A 25 -15.76 -8.65 -8.70
CA ARG A 25 -16.27 -7.32 -9.07
C ARG A 25 -17.45 -7.36 -10.06
N GLN A 26 -17.56 -8.44 -10.84
CA GLN A 26 -18.57 -8.62 -11.91
C GLN A 26 -19.73 -9.53 -11.52
N LEU A 27 -19.76 -10.07 -10.30
CA LEU A 27 -20.89 -10.88 -9.83
C LEU A 27 -22.21 -10.11 -9.88
N PRO A 28 -23.37 -10.77 -9.97
CA PRO A 28 -24.68 -10.11 -9.87
C PRO A 28 -24.87 -9.30 -8.58
N GLN A 29 -24.29 -9.76 -7.49
CA GLN A 29 -24.14 -9.01 -6.25
C GLN A 29 -22.63 -8.84 -5.98
N PRO A 30 -22.01 -7.77 -6.51
CA PRO A 30 -20.57 -7.65 -6.56
C PRO A 30 -19.94 -7.27 -5.22
N TYR A 31 -18.67 -7.61 -5.09
CA TYR A 31 -17.81 -6.99 -4.08
C TYR A 31 -17.34 -5.63 -4.60
N VAL A 32 -18.11 -4.59 -4.28
CA VAL A 32 -17.91 -3.24 -4.85
C VAL A 32 -16.76 -2.48 -4.24
N MET A 33 -16.41 -2.80 -3.01
CA MET A 33 -15.44 -2.03 -2.24
C MET A 33 -14.22 -2.88 -1.86
N LEU A 34 -13.04 -2.40 -2.23
CA LEU A 34 -11.80 -2.80 -1.58
C LEU A 34 -11.72 -2.01 -0.26
N TYR A 35 -12.07 -2.68 0.83
CA TYR A 35 -12.12 -2.08 2.16
C TYR A 35 -10.73 -1.86 2.75
N ASP A 36 -9.85 -2.86 2.55
CA ASP A 36 -8.47 -2.81 3.01
C ASP A 36 -7.57 -3.69 2.13
N LEU A 37 -6.30 -3.32 2.02
CA LEU A 37 -5.23 -4.10 1.43
C LEU A 37 -3.97 -3.86 2.26
N SER A 38 -3.41 -4.94 2.81
CA SER A 38 -2.17 -4.84 3.55
C SER A 38 -1.38 -6.15 3.48
N ALA A 39 -0.23 -6.20 4.13
CA ALA A 39 0.65 -7.36 4.13
C ALA A 39 1.01 -7.80 5.54
N VAL A 40 1.48 -9.03 5.65
CA VAL A 40 2.02 -9.60 6.87
C VAL A 40 3.33 -10.29 6.57
N ASP A 41 4.37 -10.00 7.35
CA ASP A 41 5.59 -10.78 7.38
C ASP A 41 5.36 -12.03 8.23
N GLU A 42 5.31 -13.19 7.58
CA GLU A 42 4.96 -14.47 8.20
C GLU A 42 6.21 -15.24 8.69
N ARG A 43 7.43 -14.76 8.41
CA ARG A 43 8.69 -15.49 8.63
C ARG A 43 8.93 -15.92 10.07
N LEU A 44 8.43 -15.16 11.04
CA LEU A 44 8.54 -15.50 12.46
C LEU A 44 7.31 -16.21 13.02
N ARG A 45 6.30 -16.47 12.19
CA ARG A 45 5.10 -17.16 12.62
C ARG A 45 5.26 -18.67 12.53
N THR A 46 4.72 -19.36 13.53
CA THR A 46 4.60 -20.82 13.46
C THR A 46 3.69 -21.20 12.30
N GLN A 47 4.22 -22.02 11.40
CA GLN A 47 3.47 -22.48 10.23
C GLN A 47 2.23 -23.27 10.71
N ARG A 48 1.07 -22.90 10.20
CA ARG A 48 -0.19 -23.59 10.52
C ARG A 48 -0.42 -24.72 9.51
N PRO A 49 -0.75 -25.95 9.98
CA PRO A 49 -1.06 -27.04 9.06
C PRO A 49 -2.19 -26.68 8.10
N GLY A 50 -2.05 -27.09 6.84
CA GLY A 50 -3.07 -26.87 5.81
C GLY A 50 -3.08 -25.49 5.18
N LEU A 51 -2.14 -24.59 5.52
CA LEU A 51 -1.96 -23.29 4.87
C LEU A 51 -0.78 -23.33 3.91
N PRO A 52 -0.83 -22.48 2.85
CA PRO A 52 0.34 -22.27 2.00
C PRO A 52 1.54 -21.80 2.82
N LYS A 53 2.71 -22.31 2.51
CA LYS A 53 3.95 -21.78 3.05
C LYS A 53 4.15 -20.39 2.44
N ALA A 54 4.38 -19.41 3.30
CA ALA A 54 4.58 -18.03 2.89
C ALA A 54 5.63 -17.37 3.78
N ASP A 55 6.54 -16.61 3.18
CA ASP A 55 7.40 -15.69 3.92
C ASP A 55 6.65 -14.37 4.15
N PHE A 56 5.87 -13.95 3.17
CA PHE A 56 4.94 -12.83 3.27
C PHE A 56 3.56 -13.25 2.77
N SER A 57 2.52 -12.63 3.31
CA SER A 57 1.18 -12.74 2.76
C SER A 57 0.57 -11.36 2.55
N VAL A 58 -0.01 -11.14 1.37
CA VAL A 58 -0.81 -9.94 1.08
C VAL A 58 -2.27 -10.33 1.18
N PHE A 59 -3.08 -9.50 1.82
CA PHE A 59 -4.51 -9.72 1.90
C PHE A 59 -5.29 -8.54 1.32
N TYR A 60 -6.40 -8.88 0.69
CA TYR A 60 -7.40 -7.97 0.15
C TYR A 60 -8.68 -8.21 0.92
N HIS A 61 -9.19 -7.20 1.60
CA HIS A 61 -10.47 -7.23 2.29
C HIS A 61 -11.52 -6.58 1.40
N LEU A 62 -12.46 -7.37 0.96
CA LEU A 62 -13.51 -6.96 0.02
C LEU A 62 -14.85 -6.93 0.73
N LEU A 63 -15.66 -5.90 0.44
CA LEU A 63 -17.00 -5.73 0.98
C LEU A 63 -18.03 -5.72 -0.16
N SER A 64 -19.07 -6.52 0.03
CA SER A 64 -20.30 -6.46 -0.77
C SER A 64 -21.42 -5.88 0.05
N ILE A 65 -21.88 -4.69 -0.32
CA ILE A 65 -22.97 -4.00 0.38
C ILE A 65 -24.29 -4.76 0.16
N GLU A 66 -24.55 -5.23 -1.06
CA GLU A 66 -25.78 -5.95 -1.40
C GLU A 66 -25.89 -7.31 -0.69
N ARG A 67 -24.76 -8.01 -0.50
CA ARG A 67 -24.70 -9.27 0.26
C ARG A 67 -24.64 -9.05 1.76
N ASN A 68 -24.33 -7.85 2.20
CA ASN A 68 -23.94 -7.53 3.58
C ASN A 68 -22.89 -8.52 4.10
N SER A 69 -21.82 -8.71 3.31
CA SER A 69 -20.80 -9.71 3.59
C SER A 69 -19.41 -9.24 3.18
N ASP A 70 -18.45 -9.68 3.96
CA ASP A 70 -17.03 -9.47 3.75
C ASP A 70 -16.36 -10.72 3.20
N LEU A 71 -15.27 -10.55 2.49
CA LEU A 71 -14.45 -11.62 1.98
C LEU A 71 -12.98 -11.19 2.04
N ARG A 72 -12.12 -12.05 2.60
CA ARG A 72 -10.68 -11.86 2.58
C ARG A 72 -10.02 -12.78 1.55
N ILE A 73 -9.27 -12.19 0.62
CA ILE A 73 -8.41 -12.92 -0.30
C ILE A 73 -6.98 -12.79 0.20
N LYS A 74 -6.24 -13.90 0.27
CA LYS A 74 -4.83 -13.91 0.67
C LYS A 74 -3.97 -14.53 -0.43
N VAL A 75 -2.79 -13.93 -0.63
CA VAL A 75 -1.77 -14.44 -1.54
C VAL A 75 -0.49 -14.68 -0.75
N ALA A 76 0.09 -15.87 -0.92
CA ALA A 76 1.36 -16.22 -0.32
C ALA A 76 2.50 -15.79 -1.24
N LEU A 77 3.54 -15.16 -0.68
CA LEU A 77 4.74 -14.75 -1.40
C LEU A 77 5.97 -15.35 -0.73
N SER A 78 6.96 -15.70 -1.55
CA SER A 78 8.31 -16.03 -1.12
C SER A 78 9.13 -14.75 -0.97
N GLN A 79 10.11 -14.77 -0.07
CA GLN A 79 11.06 -13.67 0.10
C GLN A 79 11.87 -13.39 -1.17
N ASP A 80 12.08 -14.41 -2.01
CA ASP A 80 12.85 -14.30 -3.25
C ASP A 80 12.06 -13.66 -4.40
N ASP A 81 10.74 -13.58 -4.26
CA ASP A 81 9.85 -13.01 -5.28
C ASP A 81 8.66 -12.27 -4.63
N LEU A 82 8.92 -11.01 -4.26
CA LEU A 82 7.97 -10.11 -3.60
C LEU A 82 7.21 -9.26 -4.62
N ARG A 83 6.56 -9.89 -5.59
CA ARG A 83 5.82 -9.21 -6.65
C ARG A 83 4.39 -9.69 -6.75
N LEU A 84 3.48 -8.74 -6.99
CA LEU A 84 2.07 -8.99 -7.27
C LEU A 84 1.60 -8.10 -8.42
N PRO A 85 0.62 -8.54 -9.21
CA PRO A 85 -0.02 -7.64 -10.16
C PRO A 85 -0.88 -6.60 -9.42
N SER A 86 -0.85 -5.33 -9.88
CA SER A 86 -1.63 -4.23 -9.32
C SER A 86 -3.14 -4.41 -9.54
N ALA A 87 -3.92 -4.14 -8.51
CA ALA A 87 -5.38 -4.13 -8.54
C ALA A 87 -5.99 -2.75 -8.82
N VAL A 88 -5.18 -1.72 -9.10
CA VAL A 88 -5.64 -0.33 -9.35
C VAL A 88 -6.65 -0.26 -10.49
N SER A 89 -6.50 -1.09 -11.53
CA SER A 89 -7.45 -1.15 -12.65
C SER A 89 -8.83 -1.67 -12.27
N ILE A 90 -8.96 -2.34 -11.11
CA ILE A 90 -10.22 -2.91 -10.61
C ILE A 90 -10.82 -1.99 -9.55
N TRP A 91 -10.00 -1.52 -8.62
CA TRP A 91 -10.36 -0.57 -7.57
C TRP A 91 -9.33 0.57 -7.51
N PRO A 92 -9.68 1.79 -7.91
CA PRO A 92 -8.75 2.92 -7.91
C PRO A 92 -8.12 3.24 -6.55
N ASN A 93 -8.81 2.95 -5.45
CA ASN A 93 -8.27 3.13 -4.10
C ASN A 93 -7.16 2.14 -3.74
N ALA A 94 -6.98 1.04 -4.49
CA ALA A 94 -5.84 0.15 -4.34
C ALA A 94 -4.50 0.89 -4.51
N ASN A 95 -4.48 1.99 -5.28
CA ASN A 95 -3.30 2.83 -5.47
C ASN A 95 -2.62 3.21 -4.14
N TRP A 96 -3.42 3.67 -3.17
CA TRP A 96 -2.90 4.10 -1.87
C TRP A 96 -2.40 2.93 -1.02
N TYR A 97 -3.18 1.87 -0.96
CA TYR A 97 -2.82 0.67 -0.20
C TYR A 97 -1.60 -0.06 -0.76
N GLU A 98 -1.49 -0.18 -2.09
CA GLU A 98 -0.35 -0.81 -2.74
C GLU A 98 0.95 -0.02 -2.49
N ARG A 99 0.89 1.31 -2.51
CA ARG A 99 2.01 2.18 -2.13
C ARG A 99 2.40 2.00 -0.67
N GLU A 100 1.42 1.92 0.24
CA GLU A 100 1.67 1.66 1.66
C GLU A 100 2.35 0.30 1.88
N VAL A 101 1.84 -0.76 1.24
CA VAL A 101 2.43 -2.10 1.33
C VAL A 101 3.84 -2.12 0.75
N TRP A 102 4.07 -1.49 -0.39
CA TRP A 102 5.42 -1.37 -0.93
C TRP A 102 6.33 -0.57 0.01
N ASP A 103 5.87 0.54 0.53
CA ASP A 103 6.67 1.40 1.41
C ASP A 103 7.10 0.69 2.69
N LEU A 104 6.19 -0.06 3.32
CA LEU A 104 6.41 -0.67 4.62
C LEU A 104 7.00 -2.09 4.57
N PHE A 105 6.76 -2.86 3.49
CA PHE A 105 7.17 -4.26 3.34
C PHE A 105 8.09 -4.53 2.15
N GLY A 106 8.16 -3.63 1.15
CA GLY A 106 8.95 -3.80 -0.06
C GLY A 106 8.35 -4.77 -1.06
N ILE A 107 7.03 -4.98 -1.02
CA ILE A 107 6.31 -5.80 -2.00
C ILE A 107 5.98 -4.93 -3.20
N GLU A 108 6.47 -5.30 -4.38
CA GLU A 108 6.25 -4.57 -5.62
C GLU A 108 4.91 -4.94 -6.28
N PHE A 109 4.26 -3.94 -6.91
CA PHE A 109 2.99 -4.15 -7.63
C PHE A 109 3.18 -3.87 -9.12
N ASP A 110 3.22 -4.93 -9.92
CA ASP A 110 3.41 -4.86 -11.37
C ASP A 110 2.22 -4.14 -12.04
N GLY A 111 2.54 -3.11 -12.83
CA GLY A 111 1.52 -2.28 -13.48
C GLY A 111 0.89 -1.21 -12.61
N HIS A 112 1.41 -0.96 -11.41
CA HIS A 112 1.01 0.19 -10.61
C HIS A 112 1.42 1.50 -11.32
N PRO A 113 0.52 2.49 -11.44
CA PRO A 113 0.79 3.71 -12.22
C PRO A 113 1.88 4.60 -11.61
N HIS A 114 2.07 4.57 -10.29
CA HIS A 114 2.99 5.46 -9.60
C HIS A 114 3.37 4.90 -8.22
N LEU A 115 4.29 3.92 -8.20
CA LEU A 115 4.72 3.23 -6.99
C LEU A 115 5.82 4.02 -6.29
N GLU A 116 5.43 4.90 -5.39
CA GLU A 116 6.31 5.73 -4.56
C GLU A 116 5.95 5.65 -3.08
N ARG A 117 6.88 6.05 -2.21
CA ARG A 117 6.64 6.11 -0.76
C ARG A 117 5.47 7.04 -0.44
N ILE A 118 4.72 6.69 0.60
CA ILE A 118 3.56 7.44 1.06
C ILE A 118 3.56 7.66 2.58
N MET A 119 4.08 6.69 3.34
CA MET A 119 4.13 6.73 4.80
C MET A 119 5.48 7.26 5.31
N LEU A 120 6.54 6.99 4.56
CA LEU A 120 7.91 7.32 4.94
C LEU A 120 8.49 8.39 4.02
N PRO A 121 9.46 9.19 4.49
CA PRO A 121 10.21 10.11 3.65
C PRO A 121 10.87 9.39 2.47
N ARG A 122 11.01 10.07 1.33
CA ARG A 122 11.64 9.49 0.12
C ARG A 122 13.08 9.04 0.37
N THR A 123 13.76 9.69 1.30
CA THR A 123 15.14 9.39 1.70
C THR A 123 15.26 8.19 2.64
N TRP A 124 14.14 7.64 3.12
CA TRP A 124 14.15 6.50 4.03
C TRP A 124 14.71 5.26 3.36
N SER A 125 15.62 4.55 4.05
CA SER A 125 16.20 3.30 3.59
C SER A 125 15.49 2.09 4.21
N GLY A 126 15.11 1.14 3.37
CA GLY A 126 14.47 -0.11 3.78
C GLY A 126 12.97 -0.03 4.02
N HIS A 127 12.43 -1.07 4.69
CA HIS A 127 11.00 -1.30 4.86
C HIS A 127 10.72 -1.70 6.31
N PRO A 128 10.20 -0.79 7.15
CA PRO A 128 10.24 -0.94 8.61
C PRO A 128 9.29 -1.98 9.20
N LEU A 129 8.29 -2.47 8.47
CA LEU A 129 7.43 -3.55 8.97
C LEU A 129 7.96 -4.96 8.67
N ARG A 130 9.09 -5.08 7.97
CA ARG A 130 9.79 -6.35 7.84
C ARG A 130 10.42 -6.76 9.16
N LYS A 131 10.37 -8.04 9.49
CA LYS A 131 10.92 -8.58 10.75
C LYS A 131 12.44 -8.57 10.83
N ASP A 132 13.12 -8.47 9.68
CA ASP A 132 14.57 -8.30 9.58
C ASP A 132 15.00 -6.82 9.64
N TYR A 133 14.07 -5.87 9.67
CA TYR A 133 14.38 -4.46 9.82
C TYR A 133 14.72 -4.14 11.29
N PRO A 134 15.84 -3.43 11.56
CA PRO A 134 16.27 -3.11 12.93
C PRO A 134 15.27 -2.21 13.63
N ALA A 135 14.69 -2.66 14.75
CA ALA A 135 13.68 -1.90 15.50
C ALA A 135 14.20 -0.56 16.08
N ARG A 136 15.53 -0.39 16.16
CA ARG A 136 16.20 0.82 16.68
C ARG A 136 16.81 1.69 15.59
N ALA A 137 16.57 1.41 14.31
CA ALA A 137 17.07 2.21 13.18
C ALA A 137 16.26 3.51 13.01
N THR A 138 15.93 4.18 14.11
CA THR A 138 15.08 5.39 14.14
C THR A 138 15.88 6.68 14.32
N GLU A 139 17.20 6.63 14.38
CA GLU A 139 18.00 7.83 14.37
C GLU A 139 18.12 8.35 12.94
N PHE A 140 17.33 9.37 12.62
CA PHE A 140 17.53 10.13 11.39
C PHE A 140 18.91 10.79 11.44
N ASP A 141 19.71 10.56 10.42
CA ASP A 141 20.89 11.39 10.18
C ASP A 141 20.40 12.83 10.00
N PRO A 142 20.95 13.81 10.75
CA PRO A 142 20.60 15.23 10.61
C PRO A 142 20.64 15.72 9.16
N PHE A 143 21.55 15.20 8.34
CA PHE A 143 21.64 15.51 6.91
C PHE A 143 20.44 15.00 6.08
N MET A 144 19.78 13.93 6.50
CA MET A 144 18.57 13.45 5.83
C MET A 144 17.35 14.35 6.06
N LEU A 145 17.28 15.06 7.18
CA LEU A 145 16.22 16.04 7.44
C LEU A 145 16.28 17.22 6.49
N ASP A 146 17.47 17.69 6.15
CA ASP A 146 17.63 18.80 5.21
C ASP A 146 17.32 18.37 3.76
N ALA A 147 17.71 17.16 3.36
CA ALA A 147 17.35 16.61 2.07
C ALA A 147 15.82 16.39 1.96
N ALA A 148 15.18 15.86 3.01
CA ALA A 148 13.72 15.68 3.04
C ALA A 148 12.98 17.02 3.01
N LYS A 149 13.49 18.08 3.62
CA LYS A 149 12.94 19.44 3.52
C LYS A 149 13.06 19.99 2.11
N GLN A 150 14.21 19.81 1.45
CA GLN A 150 14.41 20.27 0.07
C GLN A 150 13.47 19.55 -0.90
N ASP A 151 13.25 18.24 -0.71
CA ASP A 151 12.30 17.48 -1.50
C ASP A 151 10.87 17.97 -1.29
N LEU A 152 10.46 18.24 -0.04
CA LEU A 152 9.14 18.78 0.29
C LEU A 152 8.94 20.20 -0.28
N GLU A 153 9.96 21.04 -0.24
CA GLU A 153 9.92 22.38 -0.84
C GLU A 153 9.80 22.31 -2.35
N GLN A 154 10.54 21.41 -3.01
CA GLN A 154 10.43 21.19 -4.44
C GLN A 154 9.07 20.61 -4.85
N GLU A 155 8.50 19.74 -4.04
CA GLU A 155 7.19 19.13 -4.30
C GLU A 155 6.05 20.11 -4.07
N SER A 156 6.12 20.95 -3.03
CA SER A 156 5.15 22.03 -2.80
C SER A 156 5.12 23.03 -3.96
N LEU A 157 6.27 23.27 -4.59
CA LEU A 157 6.38 24.12 -5.80
C LEU A 157 5.81 23.46 -7.06
N ARG A 158 5.72 22.12 -7.10
CA ARG A 158 5.11 21.37 -8.21
C ARG A 158 3.59 21.24 -8.07
N PHE A 159 3.06 21.33 -6.86
CA PHE A 159 1.66 21.05 -6.54
C PHE A 159 0.75 22.30 -6.55
N VAL A 160 1.08 23.33 -7.31
CA VAL A 160 0.12 24.39 -7.62
C VAL A 160 -0.54 24.04 -8.95
N PRO A 161 -1.79 23.51 -8.96
CA PRO A 161 -2.49 23.30 -10.22
C PRO A 161 -2.69 24.63 -10.90
N GLU A 162 -2.19 24.78 -12.12
CA GLU A 162 -2.45 25.97 -12.99
C GLU A 162 -3.96 26.19 -13.18
N GLU A 163 -4.76 25.15 -13.01
CA GLU A 163 -6.22 25.16 -13.10
C GLU A 163 -6.92 26.02 -12.04
N TRP A 164 -6.25 26.38 -10.94
CA TRP A 164 -6.86 27.23 -9.89
C TRP A 164 -6.61 28.73 -10.10
N GLY A 165 -6.07 29.13 -11.23
CA GLY A 165 -5.95 30.53 -11.62
C GLY A 165 -5.02 31.38 -10.76
N MET A 166 -4.24 30.76 -9.88
CA MET A 166 -3.23 31.47 -9.09
C MET A 166 -1.99 31.72 -9.95
N LYS A 167 -1.92 32.91 -10.54
CA LYS A 167 -0.70 33.38 -11.21
C LYS A 167 0.42 33.49 -10.18
N ARG A 168 1.53 32.80 -10.41
CA ARG A 168 2.75 32.99 -9.64
C ARG A 168 3.20 34.44 -9.81
N HIS A 169 3.15 35.23 -8.75
CA HIS A 169 3.88 36.48 -8.72
C HIS A 169 5.35 36.18 -8.46
N SER A 170 6.22 36.63 -9.33
CA SER A 170 7.67 36.42 -9.31
C SER A 170 8.41 37.24 -8.25
N SER A 171 7.75 37.63 -7.17
CA SER A 171 8.31 38.52 -6.16
C SER A 171 7.89 38.19 -4.71
N ASP A 172 7.47 36.95 -4.40
CA ASP A 172 7.01 36.66 -3.04
C ASP A 172 8.08 35.96 -2.20
N ALA A 173 9.04 36.79 -1.77
CA ALA A 173 9.85 36.50 -0.58
C ALA A 173 9.09 36.76 0.73
N ASP A 174 7.78 37.07 0.68
CA ASP A 174 6.95 37.46 1.82
C ASP A 174 5.66 36.65 1.92
N PHE A 175 5.77 35.32 2.13
CA PHE A 175 4.67 34.61 2.79
C PHE A 175 4.95 34.53 4.28
N MET A 176 4.58 35.62 4.98
CA MET A 176 4.46 35.63 6.42
C MET A 176 3.49 34.56 6.91
N PHE A 177 3.95 33.81 7.85
CA PHE A 177 3.14 32.97 8.73
C PHE A 177 1.99 33.79 9.30
N LEU A 178 0.76 33.47 8.91
CA LEU A 178 -0.44 33.84 9.66
C LEU A 178 -0.59 32.82 10.78
N ASN A 179 -0.26 33.26 11.99
CA ASN A 179 -0.66 32.64 13.24
C ASN A 179 -2.18 32.58 13.33
N LEU A 180 -2.70 31.37 13.55
CA LEU A 180 -3.88 31.12 14.38
C LEU A 180 -3.62 29.85 15.20
#